data_1f31ac403985b36f7c80af831209b43d
#
_entry.id   1f31ac403985b36f7c80af831209b43d
#
_cell.length_a   1.000
_cell.length_b   1.000
_cell.length_c   1.000
_cell.angle_alpha   90.00
_cell.angle_beta   90.00
_cell.angle_gamma   90.00
#
_symmetry.space_group_name_H-M   'P 1'
#
loop_
_entity.id
_entity.type
_entity.pdbx_description
1 polymer ?
#
loop_
_entity_poly.entity_id
_entity_poly.type
_entity_poly.pdbx_seq_one_letter_code
_entity_poly.pdbx_strand_id
1 'polypeptide(L)'
;MPHVERPLPCAAAQNTASRKPLNNRNTPAPKGKDAGTRAPLWGRRDWLRSTLAIGTSTFGSHAWSQSESTRGITVAQVVDMSATQQDISRDFLTGSRAAWVDLNARGGVQGKPVQHLVLETDGTTAQLQSAWKTAHQQASCVALSGCVGNAAAQTLARHQLASETASPLPLVAPWLHQAVEEKSTDTVFDVFADLRAQIAHALKSLASMGVPELGVAYATGQDTALAQAAVRQAAQEQSVKVQRVHSAAQLTQPIVLFVGGTPELHAFVGQLKLPAGRQCYVIALADVNLQVLAQMGNLPKRVSIIATQAVPLVSASLPVVRAYREALAKLYDEPPSPQGLAGFIAARYTAEVLQQMTAPLTRANVLAALQQRKALNVGGWIPPYQDKKRSAAFVTQSMLSSDGRIVG
;
A
#
# COMPACT_ATOMS: atom_id res chain seq x y z
N MET A 1 43.13 30.20 -41.04
CA MET A 1 44.18 29.29 -41.58
C MET A 1 44.70 28.45 -40.47
N PRO A 2 44.99 27.19 -40.72
CA PRO A 2 44.19 26.03 -40.66
C PRO A 2 44.80 24.99 -39.68
N HIS A 3 44.06 24.02 -39.21
CA HIS A 3 44.41 22.63 -39.50
C HIS A 3 43.23 21.69 -39.14
N VAL A 4 42.80 21.05 -40.22
CA VAL A 4 41.86 19.93 -40.22
C VAL A 4 42.68 18.65 -39.98
N GLU A 5 42.24 17.78 -39.10
CA GLU A 5 42.56 16.36 -39.18
C GLU A 5 41.32 15.50 -38.95
N ARG A 6 41.03 14.71 -39.98
CA ARG A 6 39.97 13.66 -39.97
C ARG A 6 40.57 12.32 -39.53
N PRO A 7 39.77 11.43 -38.98
CA PRO A 7 40.17 10.09 -38.60
C PRO A 7 40.02 9.07 -39.74
N LEU A 8 40.88 8.04 -39.71
CA LEU A 8 40.82 6.85 -40.55
C LEU A 8 40.15 5.68 -39.79
N PRO A 9 39.57 4.72 -40.53
CA PRO A 9 38.80 3.60 -39.96
C PRO A 9 39.63 2.30 -39.84
N CYS A 10 39.29 1.42 -38.91
CA CYS A 10 39.70 0.02 -38.92
C CYS A 10 38.51 -0.82 -38.55
N ALA A 11 38.03 -1.59 -39.41
CA ALA A 11 38.30 -2.93 -39.92
C ALA A 11 37.57 -4.02 -39.12
N ALA A 12 36.69 -4.65 -39.87
CA ALA A 12 35.89 -5.81 -39.50
C ALA A 12 36.75 -7.06 -39.30
N ALA A 13 36.34 -7.91 -38.35
CA ALA A 13 36.71 -9.30 -38.39
C ALA A 13 35.45 -10.15 -38.15
N GLN A 14 35.00 -10.74 -39.23
CA GLN A 14 34.05 -11.87 -39.27
C GLN A 14 34.71 -13.11 -38.69
N ASN A 15 34.04 -13.87 -37.91
CA ASN A 15 34.32 -15.28 -37.80
C ASN A 15 33.02 -16.08 -37.66
N THR A 16 32.66 -16.69 -38.76
CA THR A 16 31.67 -17.73 -38.94
C THR A 16 32.21 -19.05 -38.46
N ALA A 17 31.46 -19.75 -37.60
CA ALA A 17 31.59 -21.21 -37.50
C ALA A 17 30.21 -21.82 -37.17
N SER A 18 29.67 -22.32 -38.26
CA SER A 18 28.57 -23.28 -38.35
C SER A 18 28.93 -24.59 -37.65
N ARG A 19 28.02 -25.17 -36.87
CA ARG A 19 27.87 -26.63 -36.77
C ARG A 19 26.43 -27.04 -36.49
N LYS A 20 25.93 -27.86 -37.39
CA LYS A 20 24.62 -28.52 -37.46
C LYS A 20 24.50 -29.70 -36.46
N PRO A 21 23.29 -30.28 -36.37
CA PRO A 21 22.83 -31.07 -35.23
C PRO A 21 23.09 -32.59 -35.43
N LEU A 22 23.10 -33.32 -34.32
CA LEU A 22 23.06 -34.77 -34.35
C LEU A 22 21.83 -35.29 -33.61
N ASN A 23 21.15 -36.08 -34.38
CA ASN A 23 19.90 -36.80 -34.20
C ASN A 23 20.17 -38.17 -33.52
N ASN A 24 19.21 -38.60 -32.74
CA ASN A 24 18.69 -39.99 -32.69
C ASN A 24 19.39 -41.06 -31.79
N ARG A 25 18.61 -41.64 -30.93
CA ARG A 25 18.12 -43.04 -30.88
C ARG A 25 17.76 -43.49 -29.49
N ASN A 26 16.50 -43.68 -29.27
CA ASN A 26 15.78 -44.96 -29.05
C ASN A 26 16.42 -45.99 -28.12
N THR A 27 15.64 -46.22 -27.02
CA THR A 27 15.17 -47.51 -26.45
C THR A 27 16.17 -48.38 -25.68
N PRO A 28 15.71 -49.27 -24.78
CA PRO A 28 14.39 -49.55 -24.19
C PRO A 28 14.41 -49.78 -22.67
N ALA A 29 13.25 -49.91 -22.07
CA ALA A 29 12.99 -50.38 -20.73
C ALA A 29 13.33 -51.86 -20.50
N PRO A 30 13.62 -52.30 -19.29
CA PRO A 30 13.36 -53.67 -18.87
C PRO A 30 12.15 -53.75 -17.91
N LYS A 31 11.34 -54.75 -18.23
CA LYS A 31 10.28 -55.32 -17.39
C LYS A 31 10.92 -56.21 -16.31
N GLY A 32 10.26 -56.28 -15.17
CA GLY A 32 10.47 -57.44 -14.27
C GLY A 32 10.15 -57.16 -12.81
N LYS A 33 8.96 -57.53 -12.45
CA LYS A 33 8.46 -58.56 -11.50
C LYS A 33 8.26 -58.14 -10.07
N ASP A 34 6.99 -58.11 -9.73
CA ASP A 34 6.30 -58.64 -8.54
C ASP A 34 7.11 -58.92 -7.26
N ALA A 35 6.74 -58.25 -6.20
CA ALA A 35 6.50 -58.86 -4.90
C ALA A 35 5.65 -57.91 -4.03
N GLY A 36 4.47 -58.35 -3.73
CA GLY A 36 3.53 -57.63 -2.90
C GLY A 36 3.92 -57.62 -1.43
N THR A 37 3.62 -56.52 -0.81
CA THR A 37 3.40 -56.51 0.66
C THR A 37 2.27 -55.56 0.95
N ARG A 38 1.15 -56.16 1.29
CA ARG A 38 -0.08 -55.48 1.76
C ARG A 38 0.21 -54.82 3.12
N ALA A 39 -0.01 -53.55 3.25
CA ALA A 39 -0.18 -52.86 4.53
C ALA A 39 -1.62 -53.02 5.01
N PRO A 40 -1.88 -53.28 6.29
CA PRO A 40 -3.22 -53.50 6.80
C PRO A 40 -3.94 -52.18 7.05
N LEU A 41 -5.16 -52.13 6.56
CA LEU A 41 -6.19 -51.15 6.90
C LEU A 41 -6.58 -51.30 8.36
N TRP A 42 -6.28 -50.36 9.20
CA TRP A 42 -6.80 -50.29 10.56
C TRP A 42 -8.16 -49.59 10.55
N GLY A 43 -9.19 -50.41 10.82
CA GLY A 43 -10.58 -49.99 10.96
C GLY A 43 -10.78 -49.21 12.24
N ARG A 44 -11.54 -48.14 12.10
CA ARG A 44 -12.12 -47.37 13.20
C ARG A 44 -13.27 -48.14 13.87
N ARG A 45 -13.03 -49.11 14.77
CA ARG A 45 -14.05 -49.69 15.68
C ARG A 45 -13.37 -50.78 16.51
N ASP A 46 -12.79 -50.38 17.64
CA ASP A 46 -12.56 -51.32 18.76
C ASP A 46 -11.82 -50.61 19.92
N TRP A 47 -12.52 -49.66 20.52
CA TRP A 47 -12.13 -49.14 21.84
C TRP A 47 -13.39 -48.90 22.70
N LEU A 48 -14.09 -49.97 22.98
CA LEU A 48 -15.08 -50.01 24.03
C LEU A 48 -15.02 -51.41 24.65
N ARG A 49 -14.32 -51.55 25.77
CA ARG A 49 -14.52 -52.51 26.85
C ARG A 49 -13.21 -52.79 27.59
N SER A 50 -13.01 -52.12 28.71
CA SER A 50 -12.35 -52.72 29.88
C SER A 50 -12.50 -51.80 31.11
N THR A 51 -13.43 -52.20 31.92
CA THR A 51 -13.41 -52.32 33.39
C THR A 51 -13.06 -51.16 34.29
N LEU A 52 -14.11 -50.83 35.06
CA LEU A 52 -14.07 -50.16 36.36
C LEU A 52 -12.95 -50.65 37.27
N ALA A 53 -12.18 -49.70 37.81
CA ALA A 53 -11.53 -49.84 39.10
C ALA A 53 -11.71 -48.52 39.87
N ILE A 54 -12.48 -48.60 40.97
CA ILE A 54 -12.75 -47.53 41.92
C ILE A 54 -11.47 -47.28 42.72
N GLY A 55 -10.89 -46.08 42.54
CA GLY A 55 -9.83 -45.55 43.39
C GLY A 55 -10.19 -44.13 43.78
N THR A 56 -10.71 -43.94 44.97
CA THR A 56 -10.91 -42.63 45.60
C THR A 56 -9.56 -42.02 45.95
N SER A 57 -9.05 -41.13 45.08
CA SER A 57 -7.99 -40.21 45.43
C SER A 57 -8.50 -38.78 45.26
N THR A 58 -8.57 -38.09 46.37
CA THR A 58 -8.82 -36.66 46.50
C THR A 58 -7.79 -35.88 45.75
N PHE A 59 -8.02 -35.61 44.47
CA PHE A 59 -7.24 -34.64 43.72
C PHE A 59 -7.82 -33.25 44.00
N GLY A 60 -7.05 -32.46 44.75
CA GLY A 60 -7.28 -31.04 44.87
C GLY A 60 -7.41 -30.40 43.50
N SER A 61 -8.53 -29.79 43.27
CA SER A 61 -8.81 -28.93 42.13
C SER A 61 -7.82 -27.76 42.14
N HIS A 62 -6.61 -27.97 41.58
CA HIS A 62 -5.83 -26.83 41.11
C HIS A 62 -6.61 -26.29 39.91
N ALA A 63 -7.50 -25.35 40.17
CA ALA A 63 -7.97 -24.44 39.17
C ALA A 63 -6.73 -23.81 38.56
N TRP A 64 -6.35 -24.29 37.39
CA TRP A 64 -5.42 -23.55 36.52
C TRP A 64 -6.15 -22.25 36.22
N SER A 65 -5.85 -21.24 37.01
CA SER A 65 -6.06 -19.85 36.65
C SER A 65 -5.34 -19.69 35.32
N GLN A 66 -6.08 -19.77 34.22
CA GLN A 66 -5.55 -19.35 32.91
C GLN A 66 -5.16 -17.89 33.09
N SER A 67 -3.86 -17.70 33.20
CA SER A 67 -3.25 -16.41 33.28
C SER A 67 -3.78 -15.56 32.12
N GLU A 68 -4.57 -14.52 32.42
CA GLU A 68 -5.03 -13.51 31.45
C GLU A 68 -3.88 -12.77 30.74
N SER A 69 -2.65 -13.07 31.12
CA SER A 69 -1.43 -12.39 30.65
C SER A 69 -0.99 -12.76 29.24
N THR A 70 -1.62 -13.73 28.56
CA THR A 70 -1.21 -14.19 27.22
C THR A 70 -2.17 -13.78 26.09
N ARG A 71 -3.24 -13.05 26.37
CA ARG A 71 -4.11 -12.54 25.31
C ARG A 71 -3.37 -11.45 24.54
N GLY A 72 -2.98 -11.75 23.28
CA GLY A 72 -2.44 -10.77 22.35
C GLY A 72 -3.42 -9.61 22.12
N ILE A 73 -2.89 -8.49 21.64
CA ILE A 73 -3.73 -7.36 21.20
C ILE A 73 -4.17 -7.58 19.76
N THR A 74 -5.31 -6.99 19.39
CA THR A 74 -5.81 -6.97 18.01
C THR A 74 -5.66 -5.56 17.45
N VAL A 75 -5.17 -5.49 16.21
CA VAL A 75 -5.21 -4.28 15.37
C VAL A 75 -6.03 -4.62 14.14
N ALA A 76 -7.12 -3.89 13.90
CA ALA A 76 -7.99 -4.13 12.77
C ALA A 76 -7.60 -3.24 11.58
N GLN A 77 -7.81 -3.74 10.37
CA GLN A 77 -7.65 -3.01 9.11
C GLN A 77 -8.89 -3.20 8.25
N VAL A 78 -9.55 -2.12 7.89
CA VAL A 78 -10.67 -2.13 6.94
C VAL A 78 -10.13 -1.84 5.55
N VAL A 79 -10.47 -2.67 4.58
CA VAL A 79 -9.92 -2.64 3.23
C VAL A 79 -11.06 -2.59 2.21
N ASP A 80 -11.07 -1.55 1.38
CA ASP A 80 -12.04 -1.39 0.29
C ASP A 80 -11.59 -2.18 -0.93
N MET A 81 -12.27 -3.28 -1.22
CA MET A 81 -12.02 -4.16 -2.36
C MET A 81 -12.91 -3.87 -3.56
N SER A 82 -13.55 -2.69 -3.60
CA SER A 82 -14.30 -2.25 -4.78
C SER A 82 -13.42 -2.18 -6.02
N ALA A 83 -14.02 -2.31 -7.20
CA ALA A 83 -13.29 -2.37 -8.48
C ALA A 83 -12.38 -1.15 -8.74
N THR A 84 -12.67 -0.01 -8.15
CA THR A 84 -11.88 1.23 -8.29
C THR A 84 -10.73 1.35 -7.28
N GLN A 85 -10.74 0.54 -6.21
CA GLN A 85 -9.76 0.62 -5.12
C GLN A 85 -8.94 -0.65 -4.92
N GLN A 86 -9.34 -1.77 -5.51
CA GLN A 86 -8.76 -3.09 -5.22
C GLN A 86 -7.27 -3.20 -5.52
N ASP A 87 -6.74 -2.49 -6.51
CA ASP A 87 -5.32 -2.51 -6.87
C ASP A 87 -4.45 -1.88 -5.75
N ILE A 88 -4.85 -0.70 -5.28
CA ILE A 88 -4.20 -0.03 -4.15
C ILE A 88 -4.36 -0.83 -2.87
N SER A 89 -5.59 -1.30 -2.64
CA SER A 89 -5.96 -2.03 -1.43
C SER A 89 -5.18 -3.33 -1.25
N ARG A 90 -4.96 -4.08 -2.33
CA ARG A 90 -4.17 -5.33 -2.31
C ARG A 90 -2.72 -5.06 -1.95
N ASP A 91 -2.09 -4.12 -2.63
CA ASP A 91 -0.70 -3.78 -2.37
C ASP A 91 -0.51 -3.25 -0.95
N PHE A 92 -1.37 -2.32 -0.54
CA PHE A 92 -1.32 -1.76 0.81
C PHE A 92 -1.51 -2.84 1.89
N LEU A 93 -2.47 -3.74 1.71
CA LEU A 93 -2.72 -4.87 2.61
C LEU A 93 -1.52 -5.82 2.66
N THR A 94 -0.91 -6.12 1.50
CA THR A 94 0.29 -6.95 1.40
C THR A 94 1.42 -6.36 2.24
N GLY A 95 1.66 -5.06 2.14
CA GLY A 95 2.66 -4.36 2.95
C GLY A 95 2.33 -4.37 4.46
N SER A 96 1.08 -4.13 4.82
CA SER A 96 0.63 -4.19 6.22
C SER A 96 0.83 -5.60 6.81
N ARG A 97 0.44 -6.64 6.09
CA ARG A 97 0.65 -8.05 6.50
C ARG A 97 2.12 -8.35 6.71
N ALA A 98 2.97 -7.93 5.76
CA ALA A 98 4.41 -8.13 5.87
C ALA A 98 4.99 -7.47 7.14
N ALA A 99 4.54 -6.26 7.48
CA ALA A 99 4.98 -5.57 8.68
C ALA A 99 4.54 -6.28 9.98
N TRP A 100 3.28 -6.73 10.06
CA TRP A 100 2.78 -7.42 11.26
C TRP A 100 3.42 -8.79 11.43
N VAL A 101 3.65 -9.55 10.35
CA VAL A 101 4.36 -10.84 10.41
C VAL A 101 5.79 -10.65 10.86
N ASP A 102 6.52 -9.67 10.28
CA ASP A 102 7.90 -9.36 10.68
C ASP A 102 7.98 -8.90 12.14
N LEU A 103 7.04 -8.09 12.60
CA LEU A 103 6.95 -7.66 14.01
C LEU A 103 6.74 -8.85 14.95
N ASN A 104 5.78 -9.71 14.64
CA ASN A 104 5.46 -10.88 15.46
C ASN A 104 6.62 -11.89 15.51
N ALA A 105 7.35 -12.07 14.40
CA ALA A 105 8.55 -12.91 14.36
C ALA A 105 9.67 -12.38 15.28
N ARG A 106 9.65 -11.10 15.62
CA ARG A 106 10.59 -10.45 16.55
C ARG A 106 10.04 -10.29 17.98
N GLY A 107 8.96 -11.00 18.32
CA GLY A 107 8.38 -10.99 19.66
C GLY A 107 7.15 -10.07 19.84
N GLY A 108 6.65 -9.46 18.76
CA GLY A 108 5.43 -8.65 18.80
C GLY A 108 5.60 -7.30 19.50
N VAL A 109 4.54 -6.82 20.14
CA VAL A 109 4.51 -5.58 20.93
C VAL A 109 4.63 -5.92 22.40
N GLN A 110 5.67 -5.44 23.08
CA GLN A 110 5.93 -5.70 24.50
C GLN A 110 5.90 -7.21 24.85
N GLY A 111 6.48 -8.05 23.96
CA GLY A 111 6.49 -9.50 24.14
C GLY A 111 5.16 -10.21 23.85
N LYS A 112 4.16 -9.52 23.33
CA LYS A 112 2.84 -10.09 22.98
C LYS A 112 2.64 -10.07 21.47
N PRO A 113 2.11 -11.15 20.87
CA PRO A 113 1.77 -11.15 19.45
C PRO A 113 0.62 -10.20 19.16
N VAL A 114 0.68 -9.55 18.01
CA VAL A 114 -0.40 -8.72 17.48
C VAL A 114 -1.23 -9.54 16.50
N GLN A 115 -2.52 -9.66 16.76
CA GLN A 115 -3.48 -10.21 15.81
C GLN A 115 -3.86 -9.12 14.82
N HIS A 116 -3.50 -9.30 13.56
CA HIS A 116 -3.93 -8.44 12.46
C HIS A 116 -5.29 -8.91 11.94
N LEU A 117 -6.36 -8.20 12.28
CA LEU A 117 -7.74 -8.48 11.85
C LEU A 117 -8.04 -7.70 10.57
N VAL A 118 -8.11 -8.39 9.45
CA VAL A 118 -8.47 -7.79 8.15
C VAL A 118 -9.97 -7.89 7.93
N LEU A 119 -10.60 -6.77 7.61
CA LEU A 119 -12.02 -6.63 7.33
C LEU A 119 -12.19 -6.08 5.90
N GLU A 120 -12.37 -7.00 4.95
CA GLU A 120 -12.60 -6.66 3.55
C GLU A 120 -14.05 -6.21 3.33
N THR A 121 -14.23 -5.15 2.54
CA THR A 121 -15.53 -4.56 2.20
C THR A 121 -15.59 -4.27 0.70
N ASP A 122 -16.79 -4.07 0.18
CA ASP A 122 -17.03 -3.61 -1.19
C ASP A 122 -17.10 -2.07 -1.30
N GLY A 123 -16.74 -1.35 -0.25
CA GLY A 123 -16.81 0.10 -0.18
C GLY A 123 -18.22 0.66 0.11
N THR A 124 -19.26 -0.17 0.18
CA THR A 124 -20.60 0.30 0.52
C THR A 124 -20.69 0.72 1.99
N THR A 125 -21.50 1.76 2.26
CA THR A 125 -21.71 2.26 3.62
C THR A 125 -22.17 1.17 4.59
N ALA A 126 -23.01 0.24 4.14
CA ALA A 126 -23.50 -0.87 4.96
C ALA A 126 -22.37 -1.83 5.39
N GLN A 127 -21.49 -2.23 4.46
CA GLN A 127 -20.37 -3.10 4.78
C GLN A 127 -19.31 -2.39 5.62
N LEU A 128 -19.01 -1.13 5.35
CA LEU A 128 -18.11 -0.32 6.16
C LEU A 128 -18.62 -0.17 7.60
N GLN A 129 -19.92 0.05 7.79
CA GLN A 129 -20.53 0.11 9.10
C GLN A 129 -20.47 -1.23 9.83
N SER A 130 -20.68 -2.34 9.11
CA SER A 130 -20.55 -3.69 9.67
C SER A 130 -19.10 -3.99 10.09
N ALA A 131 -18.12 -3.65 9.26
CA ALA A 131 -16.70 -3.79 9.56
C ALA A 131 -16.30 -2.98 10.80
N TRP A 132 -16.76 -1.73 10.87
CA TRP A 132 -16.53 -0.87 12.05
C TRP A 132 -17.11 -1.49 13.33
N LYS A 133 -18.37 -1.97 13.27
CA LYS A 133 -19.00 -2.65 14.41
C LYS A 133 -18.23 -3.88 14.84
N THR A 134 -17.79 -4.72 13.89
CA THR A 134 -16.98 -5.91 14.15
C THR A 134 -15.69 -5.57 14.89
N ALA A 135 -14.93 -4.59 14.41
CA ALA A 135 -13.71 -4.13 15.06
C ALA A 135 -14.00 -3.55 16.47
N HIS A 136 -15.11 -2.79 16.59
CA HIS A 136 -15.47 -2.13 17.85
C HIS A 136 -15.95 -3.12 18.93
N GLN A 137 -16.66 -4.17 18.54
CA GLN A 137 -17.14 -5.21 19.44
C GLN A 137 -16.02 -6.12 19.96
N GLN A 138 -14.88 -6.20 19.26
CA GLN A 138 -13.77 -7.01 19.72
C GLN A 138 -13.00 -6.31 20.84
N ALA A 139 -13.15 -6.79 22.07
CA ALA A 139 -12.56 -6.17 23.27
C ALA A 139 -11.01 -6.04 23.19
N SER A 140 -10.33 -6.99 22.55
CA SER A 140 -8.88 -6.96 22.34
C SER A 140 -8.43 -6.00 21.23
N CYS A 141 -9.35 -5.43 20.43
CA CYS A 141 -9.02 -4.51 19.36
C CYS A 141 -8.73 -3.12 19.94
N VAL A 142 -7.50 -2.65 19.78
CA VAL A 142 -7.01 -1.39 20.36
C VAL A 142 -6.92 -0.24 19.36
N ALA A 143 -6.85 -0.53 18.05
CA ALA A 143 -6.78 0.47 16.99
C ALA A 143 -7.31 -0.08 15.66
N LEU A 144 -7.81 0.82 14.80
CA LEU A 144 -7.89 0.63 13.36
C LEU A 144 -6.60 1.16 12.74
N SER A 145 -5.88 0.38 11.93
CA SER A 145 -4.61 0.79 11.33
C SER A 145 -4.60 0.56 9.83
N GLY A 146 -4.20 1.58 9.06
CA GLY A 146 -4.00 1.45 7.62
C GLY A 146 -5.29 1.15 6.85
N CYS A 147 -6.41 1.75 7.22
CA CYS A 147 -7.65 1.61 6.45
C CYS A 147 -7.48 2.19 5.07
N VAL A 148 -7.88 1.45 4.03
CA VAL A 148 -7.65 1.79 2.63
C VAL A 148 -8.96 2.09 1.92
N GLY A 149 -8.90 3.05 1.01
CA GLY A 149 -10.02 3.60 0.27
C GLY A 149 -10.47 4.93 0.85
N ASN A 150 -10.41 6.00 0.03
CA ASN A 150 -10.73 7.35 0.53
C ASN A 150 -12.15 7.45 1.10
N ALA A 151 -13.14 6.93 0.37
CA ALA A 151 -14.54 6.90 0.83
C ALA A 151 -14.72 6.04 2.08
N ALA A 152 -14.02 4.91 2.15
CA ALA A 152 -14.02 4.02 3.30
C ALA A 152 -13.43 4.71 4.53
N ALA A 153 -12.25 5.28 4.41
CA ALA A 153 -11.56 5.95 5.51
C ALA A 153 -12.34 7.17 6.03
N GLN A 154 -12.95 7.97 5.14
CA GLN A 154 -13.84 9.08 5.53
C GLN A 154 -15.11 8.61 6.24
N THR A 155 -15.72 7.51 5.76
CA THR A 155 -16.91 6.95 6.39
C THR A 155 -16.59 6.43 7.79
N LEU A 156 -15.46 5.76 7.96
CA LEU A 156 -14.98 5.31 9.27
C LEU A 156 -14.70 6.49 10.21
N ALA A 157 -14.05 7.54 9.71
CA ALA A 157 -13.81 8.76 10.50
C ALA A 157 -15.14 9.40 10.97
N ARG A 158 -16.14 9.50 10.10
CA ARG A 158 -17.48 10.02 10.46
C ARG A 158 -18.19 9.13 11.48
N HIS A 159 -18.13 7.80 11.33
CA HIS A 159 -18.68 6.87 12.31
C HIS A 159 -18.01 7.02 13.66
N GLN A 160 -16.71 7.24 13.68
CA GLN A 160 -15.95 7.47 14.91
C GLN A 160 -16.41 8.74 15.64
N LEU A 161 -16.68 9.82 14.90
CA LEU A 161 -17.20 11.08 15.46
C LEU A 161 -18.64 10.97 15.95
N ALA A 162 -19.48 10.22 15.22
CA ALA A 162 -20.89 10.07 15.55
C ALA A 162 -21.14 9.11 16.71
N SER A 163 -20.17 8.26 17.05
CA SER A 163 -20.29 7.33 18.15
C SER A 163 -19.85 7.98 19.45
N GLU A 164 -20.81 8.36 20.29
CA GLU A 164 -20.58 8.84 21.67
C GLU A 164 -20.10 7.70 22.59
N THR A 165 -19.10 6.93 22.14
CA THR A 165 -18.58 5.82 22.92
C THR A 165 -17.54 6.32 23.92
N ALA A 166 -17.64 5.85 25.16
CA ALA A 166 -16.68 6.17 26.21
C ALA A 166 -15.23 5.73 25.89
N SER A 167 -15.02 4.90 24.87
CA SER A 167 -13.72 4.41 24.45
C SER A 167 -13.67 4.28 22.92
N PRO A 168 -13.43 5.38 22.21
CA PRO A 168 -13.32 5.39 20.76
C PRO A 168 -12.12 4.57 20.29
N LEU A 169 -12.26 3.93 19.12
CA LEU A 169 -11.21 3.13 18.48
C LEU A 169 -10.38 4.04 17.57
N PRO A 170 -9.13 4.38 17.89
CA PRO A 170 -8.36 5.31 17.07
C PRO A 170 -8.15 4.78 15.66
N LEU A 171 -8.29 5.65 14.65
CA LEU A 171 -8.00 5.38 13.24
C LEU A 171 -6.60 5.90 12.92
N VAL A 172 -5.66 4.98 12.72
CA VAL A 172 -4.23 5.27 12.60
C VAL A 172 -3.76 5.06 11.17
N ALA A 173 -3.06 6.04 10.62
CA ALA A 173 -2.45 6.01 9.31
C ALA A 173 -3.38 5.51 8.18
N PRO A 174 -4.63 6.02 8.09
CA PRO A 174 -5.50 5.67 6.98
C PRO A 174 -4.97 6.22 5.66
N TRP A 175 -5.29 5.54 4.55
CA TRP A 175 -5.03 6.06 3.22
C TRP A 175 -6.15 7.03 2.83
N LEU A 176 -5.92 8.30 3.08
CA LEU A 176 -6.87 9.40 2.91
C LEU A 176 -6.37 10.42 1.90
N HIS A 177 -7.26 10.83 0.98
CA HIS A 177 -7.00 11.93 0.06
C HIS A 177 -7.32 13.30 0.63
N GLN A 178 -8.25 13.36 1.55
CA GLN A 178 -8.68 14.60 2.15
C GLN A 178 -8.03 14.79 3.51
N ALA A 179 -7.68 16.03 3.82
CA ALA A 179 -7.34 16.38 5.19
C ALA A 179 -8.51 16.03 6.11
N VAL A 180 -8.18 15.48 7.26
CA VAL A 180 -9.17 15.15 8.28
C VAL A 180 -9.82 16.44 8.77
N GLU A 181 -11.16 16.46 8.91
CA GLU A 181 -11.86 17.57 9.52
C GLU A 181 -11.30 17.84 10.93
N GLU A 182 -11.21 19.12 11.32
CA GLU A 182 -10.61 19.53 12.58
C GLU A 182 -11.21 18.82 13.80
N LYS A 183 -12.52 18.55 13.78
CA LYS A 183 -13.22 17.78 14.82
C LYS A 183 -12.83 16.29 14.89
N SER A 184 -12.33 15.73 13.79
CA SER A 184 -11.90 14.31 13.72
C SER A 184 -10.46 14.13 14.15
N THR A 185 -9.68 15.20 14.30
CA THR A 185 -8.23 15.11 14.58
C THR A 185 -7.90 14.45 15.92
N ASP A 186 -8.85 14.36 16.83
CA ASP A 186 -8.65 13.71 18.13
C ASP A 186 -8.71 12.18 18.08
N THR A 187 -9.25 11.61 17.02
CA THR A 187 -9.41 10.15 16.86
C THR A 187 -8.86 9.60 15.56
N VAL A 188 -8.48 10.47 14.61
CA VAL A 188 -7.89 10.11 13.32
C VAL A 188 -6.48 10.68 13.22
N PHE A 189 -5.52 9.81 12.91
CA PHE A 189 -4.08 10.12 12.88
C PHE A 189 -3.53 9.82 11.49
N ASP A 190 -3.73 10.76 10.56
CA ASP A 190 -3.26 10.69 9.19
C ASP A 190 -1.75 11.00 9.11
N VAL A 191 -0.99 10.17 8.41
CA VAL A 191 0.47 10.29 8.30
C VAL A 191 0.95 10.47 6.86
N PHE A 192 0.07 10.27 5.89
CA PHE A 192 0.39 10.38 4.47
C PHE A 192 0.03 11.75 3.89
N ALA A 193 0.69 12.12 2.79
CA ALA A 193 0.37 13.32 2.04
C ALA A 193 -1.05 13.21 1.45
N ASP A 194 -1.88 14.20 1.75
CA ASP A 194 -3.21 14.31 1.15
C ASP A 194 -3.16 14.79 -0.31
N LEU A 195 -4.29 14.79 -0.97
CA LEU A 195 -4.46 15.24 -2.35
C LEU A 195 -3.89 16.65 -2.59
N ARG A 196 -4.14 17.58 -1.65
CA ARG A 196 -3.69 18.97 -1.75
C ARG A 196 -2.18 19.07 -1.73
N ALA A 197 -1.52 18.36 -0.83
CA ALA A 197 -0.07 18.33 -0.73
C ALA A 197 0.57 17.72 -1.97
N GLN A 198 -0.01 16.65 -2.52
CA GLN A 198 0.48 16.00 -3.74
C GLN A 198 0.34 16.91 -4.96
N ILE A 199 -0.82 17.58 -5.14
CA ILE A 199 -1.05 18.55 -6.22
C ILE A 199 -0.07 19.74 -6.10
N ALA A 200 0.07 20.29 -4.90
CA ALA A 200 1.00 21.41 -4.65
C ALA A 200 2.44 21.02 -4.99
N HIS A 201 2.87 19.80 -4.60
CA HIS A 201 4.19 19.27 -4.94
C HIS A 201 4.37 19.13 -6.46
N ALA A 202 3.38 18.56 -7.16
CA ALA A 202 3.43 18.37 -8.61
C ALA A 202 3.53 19.72 -9.34
N LEU A 203 2.68 20.69 -9.02
CA LEU A 203 2.70 22.00 -9.65
C LEU A 203 3.97 22.79 -9.33
N LYS A 204 4.46 22.72 -8.07
CA LYS A 204 5.74 23.33 -7.69
C LYS A 204 6.90 22.74 -8.47
N SER A 205 6.94 21.42 -8.65
CA SER A 205 7.96 20.74 -9.46
C SER A 205 7.93 21.21 -10.91
N LEU A 206 6.74 21.31 -11.53
CA LEU A 206 6.56 21.81 -12.88
C LEU A 206 6.97 23.27 -13.03
N ALA A 207 6.55 24.12 -12.11
CA ALA A 207 6.91 25.54 -12.10
C ALA A 207 8.44 25.73 -12.03
N SER A 208 9.12 24.94 -11.19
CA SER A 208 10.59 24.98 -11.07
C SER A 208 11.31 24.54 -12.34
N MET A 209 10.67 23.73 -13.18
CA MET A 209 11.16 23.34 -14.51
C MET A 209 10.76 24.34 -15.62
N GLY A 210 10.14 25.45 -15.26
CA GLY A 210 9.74 26.50 -16.21
C GLY A 210 8.48 26.17 -17.02
N VAL A 211 7.61 25.28 -16.55
CA VAL A 211 6.35 24.96 -17.21
C VAL A 211 5.31 26.06 -16.90
N PRO A 212 4.89 26.88 -17.91
CA PRO A 212 3.99 27.99 -17.65
C PRO A 212 2.51 27.58 -17.67
N GLU A 213 2.20 26.44 -18.30
CA GLU A 213 0.82 26.00 -18.54
C GLU A 213 0.73 24.49 -18.63
N LEU A 214 -0.37 23.91 -18.11
CA LEU A 214 -0.68 22.49 -18.23
C LEU A 214 -2.18 22.23 -18.37
N GLY A 215 -2.54 21.05 -18.89
CA GLY A 215 -3.88 20.52 -18.86
C GLY A 215 -4.20 19.88 -17.52
N VAL A 216 -5.47 19.87 -17.12
CA VAL A 216 -5.94 19.12 -15.95
C VAL A 216 -7.13 18.28 -16.33
N ALA A 217 -7.03 16.97 -16.18
CA ALA A 217 -8.09 16.01 -16.38
C ALA A 217 -8.53 15.41 -15.03
N TYR A 218 -9.83 15.26 -14.86
CA TYR A 218 -10.43 14.66 -13.66
C TYR A 218 -11.21 13.42 -14.06
N ALA A 219 -11.00 12.32 -13.37
CA ALA A 219 -11.90 11.19 -13.45
C ALA A 219 -13.28 11.57 -12.87
N THR A 220 -14.30 10.85 -13.28
CA THR A 220 -15.65 11.01 -12.73
C THR A 220 -15.70 10.44 -11.31
N GLY A 221 -16.08 11.26 -10.32
CA GLY A 221 -16.14 10.81 -8.93
C GLY A 221 -16.49 11.92 -7.94
N GLN A 222 -16.64 11.53 -6.68
CA GLN A 222 -17.17 12.40 -5.61
C GLN A 222 -16.23 13.55 -5.19
N ASP A 223 -14.92 13.41 -5.45
CA ASP A 223 -13.90 14.35 -4.93
C ASP A 223 -13.49 15.44 -5.94
N THR A 224 -14.18 15.54 -7.06
CA THR A 224 -13.80 16.47 -8.14
C THR A 224 -13.77 17.93 -7.69
N ALA A 225 -14.70 18.36 -6.85
CA ALA A 225 -14.75 19.75 -6.36
C ALA A 225 -13.56 20.11 -5.48
N LEU A 226 -13.18 19.20 -4.58
CA LEU A 226 -12.01 19.36 -3.71
C LEU A 226 -10.72 19.39 -4.51
N ALA A 227 -10.57 18.46 -5.46
CA ALA A 227 -9.42 18.41 -6.36
C ALA A 227 -9.30 19.68 -7.20
N GLN A 228 -10.41 20.19 -7.73
CA GLN A 228 -10.46 21.45 -8.48
C GLN A 228 -10.04 22.65 -7.61
N ALA A 229 -10.48 22.70 -6.36
CA ALA A 229 -10.08 23.74 -5.43
C ALA A 229 -8.59 23.68 -5.13
N ALA A 230 -8.04 22.48 -4.88
CA ALA A 230 -6.62 22.27 -4.63
C ALA A 230 -5.77 22.66 -5.84
N VAL A 231 -6.18 22.28 -7.06
CA VAL A 231 -5.49 22.65 -8.29
C VAL A 231 -5.49 24.16 -8.49
N ARG A 232 -6.64 24.84 -8.32
CA ARG A 232 -6.72 26.31 -8.45
C ARG A 232 -5.79 27.01 -7.47
N GLN A 233 -5.81 26.59 -6.22
CA GLN A 233 -4.95 27.17 -5.19
C GLN A 233 -3.46 26.98 -5.54
N ALA A 234 -3.03 25.75 -5.82
CA ALA A 234 -1.64 25.47 -6.14
C ALA A 234 -1.19 26.17 -7.43
N ALA A 235 -2.07 26.29 -8.44
CA ALA A 235 -1.78 27.00 -9.67
C ALA A 235 -1.56 28.50 -9.45
N GLN A 236 -2.37 29.12 -8.58
CA GLN A 236 -2.19 30.53 -8.17
C GLN A 236 -0.87 30.73 -7.42
N GLU A 237 -0.57 29.87 -6.44
CA GLU A 237 0.65 29.95 -5.65
C GLU A 237 1.93 29.79 -6.50
N GLN A 238 1.88 28.99 -7.55
CA GLN A 238 3.02 28.71 -8.42
C GLN A 238 3.02 29.54 -9.72
N SER A 239 2.03 30.41 -9.93
CA SER A 239 1.86 31.21 -11.17
C SER A 239 1.79 30.36 -12.43
N VAL A 240 1.19 29.17 -12.37
CA VAL A 240 1.03 28.24 -13.49
C VAL A 240 -0.39 28.35 -14.03
N LYS A 241 -0.56 28.46 -15.35
CA LYS A 241 -1.88 28.42 -15.98
C LYS A 241 -2.39 26.99 -16.07
N VAL A 242 -3.65 26.78 -15.71
CA VAL A 242 -4.28 25.45 -15.80
C VAL A 242 -5.48 25.53 -16.75
N GLN A 243 -5.59 24.55 -17.65
CA GLN A 243 -6.72 24.40 -18.55
C GLN A 243 -7.40 23.06 -18.31
N ARG A 244 -8.72 23.06 -18.15
CA ARG A 244 -9.48 21.84 -17.99
C ARG A 244 -9.50 21.04 -19.30
N VAL A 245 -9.11 19.77 -19.23
CA VAL A 245 -9.19 18.81 -20.32
C VAL A 245 -10.50 18.05 -20.20
N HIS A 246 -11.42 18.27 -21.15
CA HIS A 246 -12.73 17.60 -21.18
C HIS A 246 -12.69 16.28 -21.94
N SER A 247 -11.77 16.13 -22.88
CA SER A 247 -11.61 14.92 -23.69
C SER A 247 -10.14 14.65 -23.97
N ALA A 248 -9.70 13.43 -23.69
CA ALA A 248 -8.36 12.96 -23.99
C ALA A 248 -8.04 13.06 -25.49
N ALA A 249 -9.03 12.81 -26.37
CA ALA A 249 -8.86 12.86 -27.82
C ALA A 249 -8.60 14.29 -28.38
N GLN A 250 -8.91 15.32 -27.60
CA GLN A 250 -8.76 16.74 -27.98
C GLN A 250 -7.61 17.43 -27.22
N LEU A 251 -6.74 16.65 -26.58
CA LEU A 251 -5.65 17.19 -25.78
C LEU A 251 -4.67 18.01 -26.64
N THR A 252 -4.48 19.27 -26.25
CA THR A 252 -3.51 20.17 -26.89
C THR A 252 -2.26 20.43 -26.04
N GLN A 253 -2.32 20.21 -24.73
CA GLN A 253 -1.22 20.43 -23.79
C GLN A 253 -0.22 19.27 -23.83
N PRO A 254 1.09 19.55 -23.77
CA PRO A 254 2.10 18.51 -23.68
C PRO A 254 2.21 17.89 -22.28
N ILE A 255 1.69 18.56 -21.28
CA ILE A 255 1.71 18.12 -19.88
C ILE A 255 0.29 18.16 -19.33
N VAL A 256 -0.12 17.09 -18.67
CA VAL A 256 -1.45 16.94 -18.07
C VAL A 256 -1.31 16.43 -16.64
N LEU A 257 -1.94 17.12 -15.70
CA LEU A 257 -2.22 16.59 -14.37
C LEU A 257 -3.51 15.78 -14.45
N PHE A 258 -3.45 14.51 -14.11
CA PHE A 258 -4.59 13.60 -14.03
C PHE A 258 -4.95 13.33 -12.57
N VAL A 259 -6.21 13.54 -12.24
CA VAL A 259 -6.77 13.25 -10.91
C VAL A 259 -7.78 12.12 -11.04
N GLY A 260 -7.41 10.94 -10.55
CA GLY A 260 -8.17 9.70 -10.62
C GLY A 260 -7.32 8.50 -10.26
N GLY A 261 -7.88 7.31 -10.32
CA GLY A 261 -7.21 6.03 -10.06
C GLY A 261 -6.59 5.40 -11.29
N THR A 262 -6.05 4.20 -11.10
CA THR A 262 -5.34 3.44 -12.16
C THR A 262 -6.23 3.10 -13.35
N PRO A 263 -7.46 2.55 -13.17
CA PRO A 263 -8.32 2.19 -14.30
C PRO A 263 -8.73 3.40 -15.14
N GLU A 264 -9.06 4.51 -14.47
CA GLU A 264 -9.46 5.74 -15.14
C GLU A 264 -8.29 6.36 -15.90
N LEU A 265 -7.09 6.34 -15.33
CA LEU A 265 -5.89 6.80 -16.03
C LEU A 265 -5.60 5.94 -17.26
N HIS A 266 -5.68 4.61 -17.13
CA HIS A 266 -5.51 3.71 -18.28
C HIS A 266 -6.50 4.02 -19.41
N ALA A 267 -7.78 4.21 -19.08
CA ALA A 267 -8.81 4.59 -20.04
C ALA A 267 -8.53 5.97 -20.67
N PHE A 268 -8.08 6.95 -19.87
CA PHE A 268 -7.73 8.28 -20.35
C PHE A 268 -6.56 8.24 -21.35
N VAL A 269 -5.44 7.59 -20.98
CA VAL A 269 -4.26 7.55 -21.87
C VAL A 269 -4.50 6.74 -23.14
N GLY A 270 -5.35 5.70 -23.09
CA GLY A 270 -5.78 4.92 -24.24
C GLY A 270 -6.55 5.72 -25.30
N GLN A 271 -7.21 6.82 -24.89
CA GLN A 271 -7.96 7.71 -25.77
C GLN A 271 -7.13 8.87 -26.34
N LEU A 272 -5.88 9.03 -25.92
CA LEU A 272 -5.02 10.14 -26.38
C LEU A 272 -4.71 10.00 -27.87
N LYS A 273 -5.01 11.06 -28.62
CA LYS A 273 -4.67 11.18 -30.05
C LYS A 273 -3.54 12.20 -30.21
N LEU A 274 -2.30 11.74 -30.09
CA LEU A 274 -1.13 12.62 -30.20
C LEU A 274 -0.70 12.77 -31.66
N PRO A 275 -0.49 14.02 -32.14
CA PRO A 275 0.12 14.28 -33.44
C PRO A 275 1.47 13.58 -33.59
N ALA A 276 1.90 13.35 -34.83
CA ALA A 276 3.21 12.76 -35.13
C ALA A 276 4.34 13.61 -34.50
N GLY A 277 5.30 12.92 -33.85
CA GLY A 277 6.45 13.56 -33.19
C GLY A 277 6.17 14.23 -31.85
N ARG A 278 4.92 14.31 -31.40
CA ARG A 278 4.55 14.93 -30.10
C ARG A 278 4.60 13.92 -28.96
N GLN A 279 5.21 14.30 -27.86
CA GLN A 279 5.18 13.58 -26.59
C GLN A 279 4.16 14.22 -25.63
N CYS A 280 3.62 13.43 -24.74
CA CYS A 280 2.75 13.86 -23.65
C CYS A 280 3.27 13.31 -22.33
N TYR A 281 3.33 14.16 -21.32
CA TYR A 281 3.64 13.79 -19.94
C TYR A 281 2.36 13.86 -19.12
N VAL A 282 1.98 12.74 -18.52
CA VAL A 282 0.82 12.67 -17.64
C VAL A 282 1.31 12.53 -16.20
N ILE A 283 0.97 13.51 -15.37
CA ILE A 283 1.28 13.49 -13.94
C ILE A 283 0.05 12.98 -13.22
N ALA A 284 0.19 11.88 -12.54
CA ALA A 284 -0.85 11.26 -11.72
C ALA A 284 -0.54 11.42 -10.22
N LEU A 285 -1.52 11.13 -9.39
CA LEU A 285 -1.38 11.17 -7.94
C LEU A 285 -1.16 9.76 -7.37
N ALA A 286 -0.90 9.65 -6.06
CA ALA A 286 -0.50 8.41 -5.38
C ALA A 286 -1.51 7.26 -5.46
N ASP A 287 -2.73 7.53 -5.90
CA ASP A 287 -3.76 6.52 -6.17
C ASP A 287 -3.59 5.80 -7.51
N VAL A 288 -2.60 6.19 -8.28
CA VAL A 288 -2.24 5.44 -9.48
C VAL A 288 -1.12 4.47 -9.13
N ASN A 289 -1.43 3.18 -9.27
CA ASN A 289 -0.45 2.11 -9.15
C ASN A 289 0.25 1.91 -10.50
N LEU A 290 1.48 2.41 -10.60
CA LEU A 290 2.26 2.34 -11.85
C LEU A 290 2.59 0.89 -12.25
N GLN A 291 2.70 -0.05 -11.30
CA GLN A 291 2.97 -1.45 -11.61
C GLN A 291 1.76 -2.11 -12.27
N VAL A 292 0.58 -1.90 -11.70
CA VAL A 292 -0.69 -2.38 -12.27
C VAL A 292 -0.92 -1.74 -13.63
N LEU A 293 -0.67 -0.43 -13.75
CA LEU A 293 -0.79 0.28 -15.02
C LEU A 293 0.13 -0.30 -16.11
N ALA A 294 1.38 -0.63 -15.76
CA ALA A 294 2.31 -1.30 -16.66
C ALA A 294 1.82 -2.70 -17.08
N GLN A 295 1.25 -3.46 -16.14
CA GLN A 295 0.69 -4.79 -16.41
C GLN A 295 -0.56 -4.77 -17.29
N MET A 296 -1.40 -3.73 -17.17
CA MET A 296 -2.56 -3.54 -18.05
C MET A 296 -2.15 -3.38 -19.52
N GLY A 297 -0.91 -2.93 -19.78
CA GLY A 297 -0.34 -2.81 -21.13
C GLY A 297 -1.03 -1.76 -21.99
N ASN A 298 -0.79 -1.83 -23.32
CA ASN A 298 -1.42 -0.96 -24.31
C ASN A 298 -1.22 0.56 -24.09
N LEU A 299 -0.17 0.94 -23.36
CA LEU A 299 0.16 2.35 -23.15
C LEU A 299 0.76 2.93 -24.45
N PRO A 300 0.33 4.14 -24.86
CA PRO A 300 0.88 4.79 -26.05
C PRO A 300 2.36 5.07 -25.89
N LYS A 301 3.20 4.69 -26.85
CA LYS A 301 4.67 4.83 -26.81
C LYS A 301 5.18 6.27 -26.59
N ARG A 302 4.35 7.28 -26.83
CA ARG A 302 4.70 8.71 -26.69
C ARG A 302 4.09 9.36 -25.46
N VAL A 303 3.64 8.54 -24.50
CA VAL A 303 3.13 9.00 -23.22
C VAL A 303 4.08 8.53 -22.13
N SER A 304 4.57 9.46 -21.32
CA SER A 304 5.31 9.17 -20.09
C SER A 304 4.41 9.50 -18.92
N ILE A 305 4.33 8.59 -17.95
CA ILE A 305 3.46 8.75 -16.79
C ILE A 305 4.32 8.92 -15.55
N ILE A 306 4.10 9.99 -14.82
CA ILE A 306 4.77 10.32 -13.57
C ILE A 306 3.70 10.29 -12.47
N ALA A 307 3.90 9.49 -11.42
CA ALA A 307 2.99 9.49 -10.28
C ALA A 307 3.67 10.08 -9.04
N THR A 308 2.96 10.95 -8.33
CA THR A 308 3.37 11.35 -6.99
C THR A 308 3.23 10.16 -6.04
N GLN A 309 4.04 10.14 -5.00
CA GLN A 309 4.01 9.09 -3.96
C GLN A 309 3.98 9.78 -2.59
N ALA A 310 3.12 9.29 -1.70
CA ALA A 310 3.03 9.77 -0.32
C ALA A 310 4.01 9.06 0.64
N VAL A 311 4.99 8.36 0.08
CA VAL A 311 6.00 7.56 0.78
C VAL A 311 7.36 7.71 0.11
N PRO A 312 8.47 7.30 0.75
CA PRO A 312 9.78 7.22 0.11
C PRO A 312 9.76 6.34 -1.14
N LEU A 313 10.69 6.60 -2.05
CA LEU A 313 10.90 5.73 -3.19
C LEU A 313 11.21 4.30 -2.72
N VAL A 314 10.64 3.31 -3.36
CA VAL A 314 10.88 1.89 -3.02
C VAL A 314 12.32 1.44 -3.30
N SER A 315 13.07 2.25 -4.05
CA SER A 315 14.51 2.11 -4.30
C SER A 315 15.40 2.78 -3.24
N ALA A 316 14.82 3.63 -2.37
CA ALA A 316 15.60 4.39 -1.39
C ALA A 316 16.35 3.50 -0.39
N SER A 317 17.47 4.02 0.12
CA SER A 317 18.31 3.32 1.10
C SER A 317 17.84 3.46 2.55
N LEU A 318 16.67 4.06 2.78
CA LEU A 318 16.12 4.22 4.13
C LEU A 318 15.87 2.86 4.81
N PRO A 319 16.14 2.74 6.12
CA PRO A 319 15.95 1.49 6.85
C PRO A 319 14.54 0.93 6.75
N VAL A 320 13.49 1.76 6.76
CA VAL A 320 12.09 1.31 6.61
C VAL A 320 11.84 0.71 5.23
N VAL A 321 12.45 1.25 4.17
CA VAL A 321 12.32 0.74 2.80
C VAL A 321 13.03 -0.61 2.66
N ARG A 322 14.23 -0.73 3.23
CA ARG A 322 14.95 -2.03 3.25
C ARG A 322 14.17 -3.09 4.01
N ALA A 323 13.68 -2.74 5.21
CA ALA A 323 12.87 -3.64 6.03
C ALA A 323 11.60 -4.10 5.30
N TYR A 324 10.93 -3.19 4.57
CA TYR A 324 9.78 -3.54 3.74
C TYR A 324 10.17 -4.55 2.66
N ARG A 325 11.21 -4.28 1.87
CA ARG A 325 11.65 -5.19 0.80
C ARG A 325 12.04 -6.57 1.34
N GLU A 326 12.75 -6.62 2.46
CA GLU A 326 13.16 -7.87 3.11
C GLU A 326 11.96 -8.66 3.65
N ALA A 327 10.99 -7.97 4.28
CA ALA A 327 9.78 -8.61 4.79
C ALA A 327 8.88 -9.11 3.65
N LEU A 328 8.74 -8.31 2.59
CA LEU A 328 7.97 -8.67 1.41
C LEU A 328 8.54 -9.92 0.74
N ALA A 329 9.83 -9.94 0.45
CA ALA A 329 10.51 -11.05 -0.23
C ALA A 329 10.46 -12.38 0.54
N LYS A 330 10.23 -12.37 1.86
CA LYS A 330 10.04 -13.58 2.66
C LYS A 330 8.66 -14.20 2.52
N LEU A 331 7.68 -13.41 2.12
CA LEU A 331 6.27 -13.81 2.16
C LEU A 331 5.62 -13.86 0.77
N TYR A 332 6.13 -13.06 -0.17
CA TYR A 332 5.51 -12.84 -1.47
C TYR A 332 6.57 -12.77 -2.57
N ASP A 333 6.25 -13.30 -3.73
CA ASP A 333 7.06 -13.18 -4.95
C ASP A 333 6.52 -12.02 -5.83
N GLU A 334 6.40 -10.85 -5.22
CA GLU A 334 5.88 -9.65 -5.88
C GLU A 334 6.90 -8.51 -5.76
N PRO A 335 7.04 -7.66 -6.79
CA PRO A 335 7.93 -6.51 -6.71
C PRO A 335 7.41 -5.50 -5.68
N PRO A 336 8.32 -4.79 -4.97
CA PRO A 336 7.92 -3.76 -4.03
C PRO A 336 7.16 -2.63 -4.73
N SER A 337 6.02 -2.21 -4.15
CA SER A 337 5.22 -1.09 -4.64
C SER A 337 5.15 0.05 -3.62
N PRO A 338 4.92 1.31 -4.07
CA PRO A 338 4.73 2.43 -3.17
C PRO A 338 3.53 2.25 -2.23
N GLN A 339 2.43 1.67 -2.73
CA GLN A 339 1.24 1.38 -1.94
C GLN A 339 1.51 0.30 -0.89
N GLY A 340 2.29 -0.73 -1.24
CA GLY A 340 2.75 -1.73 -0.29
C GLY A 340 3.67 -1.14 0.78
N LEU A 341 4.58 -0.24 0.39
CA LEU A 341 5.40 0.50 1.36
C LEU A 341 4.55 1.37 2.29
N ALA A 342 3.49 1.99 1.77
CA ALA A 342 2.55 2.76 2.60
C ALA A 342 1.87 1.86 3.65
N GLY A 343 1.39 0.69 3.26
CA GLY A 343 0.82 -0.29 4.18
C GLY A 343 1.82 -0.75 5.25
N PHE A 344 3.06 -1.01 4.84
CA PHE A 344 4.14 -1.36 5.76
C PHE A 344 4.42 -0.24 6.76
N ILE A 345 4.52 1.01 6.30
CA ILE A 345 4.73 2.19 7.15
C ILE A 345 3.55 2.39 8.11
N ALA A 346 2.30 2.23 7.66
CA ALA A 346 1.12 2.37 8.51
C ALA A 346 1.15 1.39 9.69
N ALA A 347 1.44 0.12 9.41
CA ALA A 347 1.57 -0.92 10.43
C ALA A 347 2.76 -0.65 11.37
N ARG A 348 3.92 -0.27 10.82
CA ARG A 348 5.12 0.06 11.61
C ARG A 348 4.91 1.28 12.50
N TYR A 349 4.28 2.34 11.99
CA TYR A 349 3.94 3.52 12.78
C TYR A 349 3.04 3.15 13.96
N THR A 350 1.98 2.37 13.70
CA THR A 350 1.09 1.89 14.75
C THR A 350 1.87 1.06 15.78
N ALA A 351 2.73 0.15 15.33
CA ALA A 351 3.55 -0.69 16.20
C ALA A 351 4.51 0.13 17.06
N GLU A 352 5.17 1.15 16.51
CA GLU A 352 6.09 2.03 17.25
C GLU A 352 5.36 2.79 18.36
N VAL A 353 4.14 3.29 18.08
CA VAL A 353 3.32 3.92 19.14
C VAL A 353 3.04 2.93 20.25
N LEU A 354 2.59 1.72 19.91
CA LEU A 354 2.26 0.69 20.91
C LEU A 354 3.48 0.22 21.71
N GLN A 355 4.66 0.13 21.08
CA GLN A 355 5.90 -0.30 21.73
C GLN A 355 6.43 0.73 22.72
N GLN A 356 6.25 2.03 22.44
CA GLN A 356 6.71 3.12 23.31
C GLN A 356 5.79 3.39 24.51
N MET A 357 4.61 2.75 24.55
CA MET A 357 3.69 2.89 25.68
C MET A 357 4.21 2.16 26.91
N THR A 358 4.16 2.83 28.06
CA THR A 358 4.40 2.22 29.38
C THR A 358 3.11 1.80 30.08
N ALA A 359 1.98 2.40 29.67
CA ALA A 359 0.65 2.07 30.19
C ALA A 359 0.08 0.79 29.52
N PRO A 360 -0.87 0.13 30.15
CA PRO A 360 -1.55 -1.03 29.54
C PRO A 360 -2.12 -0.72 28.16
N LEU A 361 -2.04 -1.70 27.24
CA LEU A 361 -2.49 -1.57 25.86
C LEU A 361 -4.04 -1.64 25.78
N THR A 362 -4.70 -0.60 26.25
CA THR A 362 -6.14 -0.38 26.14
C THR A 362 -6.45 0.68 25.08
N ARG A 363 -7.68 0.70 24.54
CA ARG A 363 -8.10 1.73 23.57
C ARG A 363 -7.86 3.14 24.07
N ALA A 364 -8.27 3.43 25.32
CA ALA A 364 -8.12 4.74 25.92
C ALA A 364 -6.64 5.18 26.00
N ASN A 365 -5.77 4.28 26.45
CA ASN A 365 -4.34 4.58 26.57
C ASN A 365 -3.67 4.70 25.19
N VAL A 366 -4.06 3.88 24.21
CA VAL A 366 -3.57 3.98 22.82
C VAL A 366 -4.00 5.31 22.20
N LEU A 367 -5.27 5.69 22.38
CA LEU A 367 -5.76 6.98 21.93
C LEU A 367 -4.98 8.15 22.58
N ALA A 368 -4.80 8.12 23.89
CA ALA A 368 -4.04 9.15 24.61
C ALA A 368 -2.57 9.24 24.14
N ALA A 369 -1.94 8.09 23.85
CA ALA A 369 -0.58 8.04 23.30
C ALA A 369 -0.50 8.68 21.91
N LEU A 370 -1.47 8.38 21.03
CA LEU A 370 -1.56 8.95 19.69
C LEU A 370 -1.83 10.46 19.72
N GLN A 371 -2.67 10.94 20.64
CA GLN A 371 -2.98 12.35 20.80
C GLN A 371 -1.77 13.20 21.20
N GLN A 372 -0.72 12.59 21.74
CA GLN A 372 0.54 13.29 22.01
C GLN A 372 1.26 13.70 20.71
N ARG A 373 0.94 13.07 19.57
CA ARG A 373 1.51 13.35 18.24
C ARG A 373 3.03 13.52 18.26
N LYS A 374 3.69 12.62 18.98
CA LYS A 374 5.16 12.62 19.05
C LYS A 374 5.76 12.39 17.67
N ALA A 375 6.83 13.09 17.38
CA ALA A 375 7.66 12.80 16.22
C ALA A 375 8.29 11.42 16.41
N LEU A 376 7.80 10.43 15.68
CA LEU A 376 8.32 9.06 15.69
C LEU A 376 9.22 8.85 14.46
N ASN A 377 10.36 8.22 14.67
CA ASN A 377 11.23 7.81 13.57
C ASN A 377 10.93 6.36 13.19
N VAL A 378 10.19 6.16 12.11
CA VAL A 378 9.89 4.84 11.58
C VAL A 378 10.97 4.44 10.57
N GLY A 379 12.12 4.02 11.07
CA GLY A 379 13.22 3.58 10.22
C GLY A 379 13.70 4.64 9.21
N GLY A 380 13.92 5.86 9.66
CA GLY A 380 14.37 6.98 8.84
C GLY A 380 13.24 7.77 8.15
N TRP A 381 12.01 7.28 8.19
CA TRP A 381 10.84 8.04 7.79
C TRP A 381 10.18 8.67 9.03
N ILE A 382 9.86 9.94 8.95
CA ILE A 382 9.25 10.71 10.05
C ILE A 382 7.86 11.15 9.59
N PRO A 383 6.79 10.79 10.33
CA PRO A 383 5.45 11.26 10.02
C PRO A 383 5.38 12.80 10.13
N PRO A 384 4.42 13.45 9.44
CA PRO A 384 4.34 14.89 9.38
C PRO A 384 3.76 15.51 10.65
N TYR A 385 4.27 15.10 11.81
CA TYR A 385 3.92 15.68 13.11
C TYR A 385 5.15 16.26 13.78
N GLN A 386 5.08 17.54 14.11
CA GLN A 386 6.09 18.25 14.87
C GLN A 386 5.39 19.11 15.93
N ASP A 387 5.66 18.85 17.19
CA ASP A 387 5.08 19.59 18.32
C ASP A 387 3.54 19.74 18.26
N LYS A 388 2.83 18.63 18.02
CA LYS A 388 1.37 18.54 17.83
C LYS A 388 0.85 19.24 16.57
N LYS A 389 1.70 19.85 15.75
CA LYS A 389 1.33 20.45 14.47
C LYS A 389 1.70 19.53 13.33
N ARG A 390 0.90 19.58 12.26
CA ARG A 390 1.23 18.89 11.01
C ARG A 390 2.33 19.68 10.30
N SER A 391 3.46 19.06 10.05
CA SER A 391 4.53 19.61 9.21
C SER A 391 4.24 19.36 7.73
N ALA A 392 5.14 19.82 6.83
CA ALA A 392 5.03 19.57 5.41
C ALA A 392 4.96 18.05 5.13
N ALA A 393 3.98 17.65 4.33
CA ALA A 393 3.80 16.27 3.96
C ALA A 393 4.94 15.81 3.03
N PHE A 394 5.40 14.58 3.24
CA PHE A 394 6.43 13.95 2.41
C PHE A 394 5.83 13.49 1.08
N VAL A 395 6.34 13.99 -0.04
CA VAL A 395 5.92 13.59 -1.39
C VAL A 395 7.16 13.32 -2.24
N THR A 396 7.17 12.19 -2.93
CA THR A 396 8.15 11.84 -3.96
C THR A 396 7.48 11.62 -5.30
N GLN A 397 8.22 11.29 -6.34
CA GLN A 397 7.70 11.00 -7.67
C GLN A 397 8.41 9.79 -8.26
N SER A 398 7.65 8.94 -8.95
CA SER A 398 8.16 7.84 -9.77
C SER A 398 7.61 7.97 -11.17
N MET A 399 8.37 7.52 -12.16
CA MET A 399 7.98 7.57 -13.57
C MET A 399 7.87 6.17 -14.15
N LEU A 400 6.79 5.92 -14.88
CA LEU A 400 6.67 4.78 -15.77
C LEU A 400 7.18 5.19 -17.15
N SER A 401 8.31 4.64 -17.54
CA SER A 401 8.91 4.87 -18.85
C SER A 401 8.17 4.09 -19.95
N SER A 402 8.39 4.49 -21.20
CA SER A 402 7.73 3.89 -22.36
C SER A 402 8.10 2.40 -22.60
N ASP A 403 9.15 1.91 -21.96
CA ASP A 403 9.56 0.49 -21.95
C ASP A 403 8.97 -0.31 -20.78
N GLY A 404 8.07 0.28 -19.99
CA GLY A 404 7.38 -0.37 -18.87
C GLY A 404 8.17 -0.42 -17.57
N ARG A 405 9.31 0.27 -17.47
CA ARG A 405 10.10 0.32 -16.24
C ARG A 405 9.64 1.47 -15.35
N ILE A 406 9.62 1.21 -14.05
CA ILE A 406 9.39 2.25 -13.04
C ILE A 406 10.75 2.74 -12.56
N VAL A 407 10.96 4.05 -12.69
CA VAL A 407 12.17 4.76 -12.27
C VAL A 407 11.78 5.89 -11.30
N GLY A 408 12.63 6.14 -10.29
CA GLY A 408 12.41 7.18 -9.30
C GLY A 408 13.48 7.14 -8.22
#